data_a98cc213279f5021b7b08472bb49ac6a
#
_entry.id   a98cc213279f5021b7b08472bb49ac6a
#
_cell.length_a   1.000
_cell.length_b   1.000
_cell.length_c   1.000
_cell.angle_alpha   90.00
_cell.angle_beta   90.00
_cell.angle_gamma   90.00
#
_symmetry.space_group_name_H-M   'P 1'
#
loop_
_entity.id
_entity.type
_entity.pdbx_description
1 polymer ?
#
loop_
_entity_poly.entity_id
_entity_poly.type
_entity_poly.pdbx_seq_one_letter_code
_entity_poly.pdbx_strand_id
1 'polypeptide(L)'
;MTTRQHSSFAIVFILGLLAMLMPLSIDMYLPALPVISAQFGVPAGSAQMTLSTYILGFALGQLIYGPMADSLGRKPVILGGTLVFAAAAVACALAQTIDQLIVMRFFHGLAAAAASVVINALMRDIYPKEEFSRMMSFVMLVTTIAPLMAPIVGGWVLVWLSWHYIFWILAIAAILASVMIFALIKETLPVERRQPFHIRTTIGNFAALFRHKRVLSYMLASGFSFCRYVLFFKRGAVCLYRN
;
A
#
# COMPACT_ATOMS: atom_id res chain seq x y z
N MET A 1 -31.61 -4.47 14.95
CA MET A 1 -30.83 -3.44 14.20
C MET A 1 -29.39 -3.28 14.67
N THR A 2 -29.04 -3.60 15.92
CA THR A 2 -27.71 -3.38 16.53
C THR A 2 -26.57 -4.28 16.02
N THR A 3 -26.82 -5.54 15.72
CA THR A 3 -25.78 -6.50 15.29
C THR A 3 -25.22 -6.22 13.87
N ARG A 4 -26.03 -5.68 12.98
CA ARG A 4 -25.63 -5.33 11.60
C ARG A 4 -24.72 -4.10 11.56
N GLN A 5 -24.92 -3.16 12.49
CA GLN A 5 -24.14 -1.93 12.59
C GLN A 5 -22.73 -2.18 13.17
N HIS A 6 -22.61 -3.05 14.20
CA HIS A 6 -21.31 -3.42 14.77
C HIS A 6 -20.40 -4.18 13.79
N SER A 7 -20.98 -5.09 12.99
CA SER A 7 -20.27 -5.80 11.94
C SER A 7 -19.76 -4.85 10.84
N SER A 8 -20.53 -3.82 10.52
CA SER A 8 -20.19 -2.83 9.49
C SER A 8 -18.98 -1.97 9.90
N PHE A 9 -18.92 -1.50 11.15
CA PHE A 9 -17.82 -0.67 11.64
C PHE A 9 -16.50 -1.46 11.77
N ALA A 10 -16.57 -2.71 12.20
CA ALA A 10 -15.40 -3.58 12.27
C ALA A 10 -14.76 -3.80 10.90
N ILE A 11 -15.56 -4.00 9.86
CA ILE A 11 -15.06 -4.14 8.48
C ILE A 11 -14.35 -2.88 8.02
N VAL A 12 -14.95 -1.70 8.23
CA VAL A 12 -14.34 -0.41 7.86
C VAL A 12 -13.02 -0.19 8.59
N PHE A 13 -12.97 -0.54 9.88
CA PHE A 13 -11.76 -0.42 10.69
C PHE A 13 -10.64 -1.33 10.16
N ILE A 14 -10.94 -2.60 9.83
CA ILE A 14 -9.97 -3.54 9.26
C ILE A 14 -9.46 -3.04 7.91
N LEU A 15 -10.36 -2.55 7.04
CA LEU A 15 -9.98 -2.00 5.74
C LEU A 15 -9.13 -0.73 5.90
N GLY A 16 -9.41 0.08 6.92
CA GLY A 16 -8.58 1.22 7.30
C GLY A 16 -7.17 0.82 7.74
N LEU A 17 -7.05 -0.19 8.62
CA LEU A 17 -5.75 -0.74 9.04
C LEU A 17 -4.94 -1.29 7.86
N LEU A 18 -5.61 -1.99 6.94
CA LEU A 18 -4.97 -2.46 5.71
C LEU A 18 -4.50 -1.31 4.83
N ALA A 19 -5.33 -0.28 4.67
CA ALA A 19 -4.97 0.89 3.88
C ALA A 19 -3.76 1.65 4.44
N MET A 20 -3.51 1.55 5.75
CA MET A 20 -2.33 2.14 6.40
C MET A 20 -1.01 1.43 6.05
N LEU A 21 -1.02 0.16 5.67
CA LEU A 21 0.22 -0.61 5.42
C LEU A 21 1.12 0.06 4.37
N MET A 22 0.53 0.61 3.32
CA MET A 22 1.27 1.31 2.26
C MET A 22 1.97 2.58 2.78
N PRO A 23 1.30 3.57 3.36
CA PRO A 23 1.96 4.75 3.90
C PRO A 23 2.91 4.42 5.05
N LEU A 24 2.57 3.49 5.95
CA LEU A 24 3.48 3.04 7.00
C LEU A 24 4.80 2.50 6.44
N SER A 25 4.74 1.72 5.35
CA SER A 25 5.93 1.18 4.67
C SER A 25 6.85 2.25 4.06
N ILE A 26 6.32 3.42 3.79
CA ILE A 26 7.08 4.57 3.26
C ILE A 26 7.58 5.42 4.41
N ASP A 27 6.67 5.87 5.27
CA ASP A 27 6.96 6.96 6.21
C ASP A 27 7.72 6.49 7.46
N MET A 28 7.51 5.24 7.94
CA MET A 28 8.34 4.65 8.99
C MET A 28 9.77 4.37 8.52
N TYR A 29 9.95 4.15 7.22
CA TYR A 29 11.24 3.83 6.62
C TYR A 29 12.09 5.08 6.33
N LEU A 30 11.48 6.27 6.15
CA LEU A 30 12.20 7.51 5.83
C LEU A 30 13.33 7.84 6.82
N PRO A 31 13.12 7.79 8.16
CA PRO A 31 14.19 8.04 9.13
C PRO A 31 15.33 7.01 9.07
N ALA A 32 15.09 5.81 8.54
CA ALA A 32 16.09 4.75 8.45
C ALA A 32 17.07 4.92 7.28
N LEU A 33 16.76 5.73 6.27
CA LEU A 33 17.59 5.88 5.07
C LEU A 33 19.05 6.25 5.37
N PRO A 34 19.38 7.21 6.26
CA PRO A 34 20.76 7.53 6.59
C PRO A 34 21.50 6.36 7.27
N VAL A 35 20.79 5.65 8.17
CA VAL A 35 21.34 4.49 8.88
C VAL A 35 21.65 3.34 7.91
N ILE A 36 20.76 3.08 6.96
CA ILE A 36 20.93 2.06 5.92
C ILE A 36 22.10 2.42 4.99
N SER A 37 22.18 3.70 4.57
CA SER A 37 23.29 4.20 3.77
C SER A 37 24.65 3.97 4.46
N ALA A 38 24.73 4.30 5.75
CA ALA A 38 25.93 4.11 6.56
C ALA A 38 26.27 2.63 6.77
N GLN A 39 25.27 1.79 7.08
CA GLN A 39 25.46 0.36 7.34
C GLN A 39 25.98 -0.41 6.11
N PHE A 40 25.43 -0.11 4.93
CA PHE A 40 25.88 -0.75 3.69
C PHE A 40 27.06 -0.05 3.02
N GLY A 41 27.53 1.09 3.56
CA GLY A 41 28.65 1.85 2.99
C GLY A 41 28.36 2.40 1.59
N VAL A 42 27.09 2.76 1.31
CA VAL A 42 26.66 3.22 -0.02
C VAL A 42 26.22 4.68 0.02
N PRO A 43 26.26 5.39 -1.12
CA PRO A 43 25.75 6.77 -1.21
C PRO A 43 24.26 6.84 -0.84
N ALA A 44 23.83 7.97 -0.27
CA ALA A 44 22.43 8.21 0.10
C ALA A 44 21.47 8.00 -1.08
N GLY A 45 21.89 8.23 -2.33
CA GLY A 45 21.13 7.95 -3.54
C GLY A 45 20.75 6.48 -3.68
N SER A 46 21.66 5.55 -3.36
CA SER A 46 21.39 4.11 -3.41
C SER A 46 20.36 3.68 -2.36
N ALA A 47 20.44 4.24 -1.13
CA ALA A 47 19.43 4.02 -0.13
C ALA A 47 18.06 4.58 -0.56
N GLN A 48 18.01 5.74 -1.21
CA GLN A 48 16.77 6.32 -1.77
C GLN A 48 16.17 5.49 -2.91
N MET A 49 17.00 4.75 -3.68
CA MET A 49 16.51 3.84 -4.73
C MET A 49 15.60 2.75 -4.16
N THR A 50 15.81 2.29 -2.92
CA THR A 50 14.94 1.32 -2.25
C THR A 50 13.50 1.83 -2.12
N LEU A 51 13.33 3.14 -1.86
CA LEU A 51 12.02 3.78 -1.79
C LEU A 51 11.42 3.95 -3.19
N SER A 52 12.23 4.34 -4.17
CA SER A 52 11.79 4.52 -5.55
C SER A 52 11.30 3.21 -6.17
N THR A 53 12.01 2.11 -5.92
CA THR A 53 11.61 0.77 -6.39
C THR A 53 10.35 0.26 -5.71
N TYR A 54 10.15 0.57 -4.41
CA TYR A 54 8.89 0.28 -3.73
C TYR A 54 7.71 0.99 -4.41
N ILE A 55 7.84 2.29 -4.68
CA ILE A 55 6.78 3.07 -5.34
C ILE A 55 6.54 2.56 -6.76
N LEU A 56 7.58 2.18 -7.50
CA LEU A 56 7.47 1.58 -8.83
C LEU A 56 6.70 0.25 -8.77
N GLY A 57 7.07 -0.64 -7.83
CA GLY A 57 6.37 -1.89 -7.61
C GLY A 57 4.89 -1.67 -7.28
N PHE A 58 4.60 -0.72 -6.39
CA PHE A 58 3.24 -0.34 -6.03
C PHE A 58 2.44 0.15 -7.24
N ALA A 59 3.02 1.01 -8.07
CA ALA A 59 2.36 1.52 -9.27
C ALA A 59 2.04 0.40 -10.28
N LEU A 60 2.96 -0.53 -10.51
CA LEU A 60 2.75 -1.69 -11.38
C LEU A 60 1.70 -2.65 -10.80
N GLY A 61 1.74 -2.87 -9.49
CA GLY A 61 0.76 -3.69 -8.80
C GLY A 61 -0.68 -3.18 -8.96
N GLN A 62 -0.88 -1.87 -8.98
CA GLN A 62 -2.23 -1.30 -9.19
C GLN A 62 -2.85 -1.72 -10.53
N LEU A 63 -2.03 -1.89 -11.56
CA LEU A 63 -2.50 -2.33 -12.88
C LEU A 63 -2.90 -3.82 -12.89
N ILE A 64 -2.28 -4.62 -12.04
CA ILE A 64 -2.44 -6.08 -12.00
C ILE A 64 -3.60 -6.49 -11.08
N TYR A 65 -3.64 -5.93 -9.86
CA TYR A 65 -4.59 -6.38 -8.84
C TYR A 65 -6.06 -6.02 -9.12
N GLY A 66 -6.34 -4.99 -9.92
CA GLY A 66 -7.69 -4.68 -10.36
C GLY A 66 -8.34 -5.85 -11.12
N PRO A 67 -7.82 -6.20 -12.29
CA PRO A 67 -8.31 -7.34 -13.08
C PRO A 67 -8.23 -8.68 -12.34
N MET A 68 -7.19 -8.90 -11.52
CA MET A 68 -7.11 -10.10 -10.68
C MET A 68 -8.27 -10.21 -9.70
N ALA A 69 -8.63 -9.11 -9.03
CA ALA A 69 -9.73 -9.10 -8.09
C ALA A 69 -11.11 -9.25 -8.75
N ASP A 70 -11.24 -8.83 -10.02
CA ASP A 70 -12.44 -9.04 -10.82
C ASP A 70 -12.57 -10.49 -11.31
N SER A 71 -11.46 -11.21 -11.46
CA SER A 71 -11.46 -12.59 -11.97
C SER A 71 -11.45 -13.65 -10.87
N LEU A 72 -10.62 -13.49 -9.86
CA LEU A 72 -10.44 -14.49 -8.79
C LEU A 72 -11.38 -14.26 -7.60
N GLY A 73 -11.91 -13.05 -7.46
CA GLY A 73 -12.68 -12.62 -6.30
C GLY A 73 -11.90 -11.65 -5.42
N ARG A 74 -12.62 -10.88 -4.62
CA ARG A 74 -12.03 -9.82 -3.76
C ARG A 74 -11.23 -10.41 -2.61
N LYS A 75 -11.83 -11.35 -1.88
CA LYS A 75 -11.22 -11.94 -0.68
C LYS A 75 -9.93 -12.72 -0.97
N PRO A 76 -9.85 -13.63 -1.95
CA PRO A 76 -8.61 -14.35 -2.26
C PRO A 76 -7.47 -13.41 -2.64
N VAL A 77 -7.78 -12.36 -3.43
CA VAL A 77 -6.74 -11.44 -3.92
C VAL A 77 -6.21 -10.55 -2.81
N ILE A 78 -7.07 -10.02 -1.92
CA ILE A 78 -6.60 -9.20 -0.81
C ILE A 78 -5.82 -10.03 0.21
N LEU A 79 -6.25 -11.26 0.51
CA LEU A 79 -5.52 -12.18 1.39
C LEU A 79 -4.17 -12.57 0.81
N GLY A 80 -4.15 -13.02 -0.45
CA GLY A 80 -2.90 -13.40 -1.12
C GLY A 80 -1.93 -12.23 -1.20
N GLY A 81 -2.41 -11.05 -1.59
CA GLY A 81 -1.59 -9.83 -1.65
C GLY A 81 -1.04 -9.42 -0.30
N THR A 82 -1.84 -9.48 0.77
CA THR A 82 -1.39 -9.13 2.12
C THR A 82 -0.39 -10.16 2.68
N LEU A 83 -0.56 -11.44 2.37
CA LEU A 83 0.43 -12.48 2.74
C LEU A 83 1.74 -12.31 1.97
N VAL A 84 1.69 -12.02 0.66
CA VAL A 84 2.89 -11.70 -0.14
C VAL A 84 3.57 -10.44 0.40
N PHE A 85 2.79 -9.43 0.82
CA PHE A 85 3.33 -8.23 1.48
C PHE A 85 4.09 -8.59 2.76
N ALA A 86 3.52 -9.43 3.63
CA ALA A 86 4.18 -9.89 4.84
C ALA A 86 5.48 -10.65 4.53
N ALA A 87 5.45 -11.57 3.57
CA ALA A 87 6.63 -12.33 3.15
C ALA A 87 7.72 -11.41 2.57
N ALA A 88 7.35 -10.43 1.74
CA ALA A 88 8.27 -9.44 1.18
C ALA A 88 8.84 -8.51 2.26
N ALA A 89 8.05 -8.14 3.28
CA ALA A 89 8.54 -7.40 4.44
C ALA A 89 9.59 -8.21 5.21
N VAL A 90 9.34 -9.48 5.48
CA VAL A 90 10.35 -10.38 6.10
C VAL A 90 11.60 -10.47 5.23
N ALA A 91 11.47 -10.60 3.91
CA ALA A 91 12.61 -10.62 3.00
C ALA A 91 13.41 -9.31 3.05
N CYS A 92 12.75 -8.14 3.15
CA CYS A 92 13.41 -6.86 3.38
C CYS A 92 14.16 -6.81 4.73
N ALA A 93 13.56 -7.38 5.79
CA ALA A 93 14.20 -7.46 7.10
C ALA A 93 15.45 -8.35 7.11
N LEU A 94 15.53 -9.33 6.24
CA LEU A 94 16.67 -10.27 6.14
C LEU A 94 17.69 -9.87 5.07
N ALA A 95 17.53 -8.73 4.39
CA ALA A 95 18.44 -8.29 3.34
C ALA A 95 19.85 -8.00 3.89
N GLN A 96 20.86 -8.58 3.28
CA GLN A 96 22.26 -8.45 3.67
C GLN A 96 23.02 -7.45 2.78
N THR A 97 22.46 -7.08 1.64
CA THR A 97 23.06 -6.10 0.71
C THR A 97 22.01 -5.09 0.26
N ILE A 98 22.49 -3.91 -0.17
CA ILE A 98 21.59 -2.86 -0.66
C ILE A 98 20.82 -3.31 -1.91
N ASP A 99 21.45 -4.09 -2.80
CA ASP A 99 20.82 -4.58 -4.02
C ASP A 99 19.69 -5.57 -3.71
N GLN A 100 19.91 -6.48 -2.74
CA GLN A 100 18.85 -7.35 -2.24
C GLN A 100 17.68 -6.53 -1.70
N LEU A 101 17.98 -5.50 -0.88
CA LEU A 101 16.96 -4.64 -0.32
C LEU A 101 16.17 -3.91 -1.42
N ILE A 102 16.85 -3.38 -2.46
CA ILE A 102 16.21 -2.72 -3.61
C ILE A 102 15.23 -3.66 -4.30
N VAL A 103 15.66 -4.90 -4.59
CA VAL A 103 14.82 -5.91 -5.26
C VAL A 103 13.64 -6.31 -4.37
N MET A 104 13.87 -6.59 -3.09
CA MET A 104 12.80 -6.98 -2.17
C MET A 104 11.79 -5.86 -1.95
N ARG A 105 12.22 -4.60 -1.92
CA ARG A 105 11.35 -3.43 -1.83
C ARG A 105 10.43 -3.29 -3.05
N PHE A 106 10.89 -3.67 -4.25
CA PHE A 106 10.04 -3.73 -5.43
C PHE A 106 8.86 -4.70 -5.22
N PHE A 107 9.13 -5.94 -4.80
CA PHE A 107 8.09 -6.93 -4.53
C PHE A 107 7.19 -6.54 -3.36
N HIS A 108 7.76 -5.91 -2.33
CA HIS A 108 7.02 -5.39 -1.19
C HIS A 108 6.01 -4.31 -1.63
N GLY A 109 6.44 -3.38 -2.50
CA GLY A 109 5.56 -2.37 -3.09
C GLY A 109 4.51 -2.99 -4.00
N LEU A 110 4.89 -3.94 -4.85
CA LEU A 110 3.97 -4.66 -5.72
C LEU A 110 2.83 -5.29 -4.89
N ALA A 111 3.16 -5.98 -3.81
CA ALA A 111 2.18 -6.61 -2.93
C ALA A 111 1.29 -5.61 -2.18
N ALA A 112 1.84 -4.45 -1.77
CA ALA A 112 1.08 -3.40 -1.09
C ALA A 112 -0.10 -2.87 -1.93
N ALA A 113 0.02 -2.91 -3.25
CA ALA A 113 -1.02 -2.45 -4.17
C ALA A 113 -2.31 -3.28 -4.08
N ALA A 114 -2.23 -4.55 -3.69
CA ALA A 114 -3.39 -5.42 -3.55
C ALA A 114 -4.42 -4.84 -2.58
N ALA A 115 -3.97 -4.42 -1.39
CA ALA A 115 -4.85 -3.81 -0.40
C ALA A 115 -5.47 -2.51 -0.94
N SER A 116 -4.66 -1.61 -1.49
CA SER A 116 -5.12 -0.31 -2.01
C SER A 116 -6.21 -0.44 -3.09
N VAL A 117 -6.04 -1.40 -4.02
CA VAL A 117 -7.00 -1.61 -5.11
C VAL A 117 -8.27 -2.30 -4.62
N VAL A 118 -8.11 -3.39 -3.85
CA VAL A 118 -9.23 -4.25 -3.48
C VAL A 118 -10.12 -3.59 -2.42
N ILE A 119 -9.58 -2.75 -1.53
CA ILE A 119 -10.36 -2.00 -0.54
C ILE A 119 -11.45 -1.16 -1.23
N ASN A 120 -11.09 -0.42 -2.29
CA ASN A 120 -12.04 0.39 -3.04
C ASN A 120 -13.16 -0.43 -3.68
N ALA A 121 -12.84 -1.64 -4.16
CA ALA A 121 -13.81 -2.55 -4.74
C ALA A 121 -14.72 -3.15 -3.66
N LEU A 122 -14.15 -3.65 -2.54
CA LEU A 122 -14.90 -4.18 -1.40
C LEU A 122 -15.87 -3.15 -0.83
N MET A 123 -15.43 -1.90 -0.67
CA MET A 123 -16.28 -0.84 -0.16
C MET A 123 -17.50 -0.58 -1.06
N ARG A 124 -17.32 -0.64 -2.39
CA ARG A 124 -18.43 -0.50 -3.36
C ARG A 124 -19.36 -1.71 -3.36
N ASP A 125 -18.83 -2.91 -3.09
CA ASP A 125 -19.61 -4.14 -3.08
C ASP A 125 -20.43 -4.28 -1.77
N ILE A 126 -19.90 -3.77 -0.65
CA ILE A 126 -20.53 -3.91 0.69
C ILE A 126 -21.54 -2.81 0.98
N TYR A 127 -21.23 -1.56 0.58
CA TYR A 127 -22.03 -0.39 0.94
C TYR A 127 -22.82 0.18 -0.23
N PRO A 128 -24.11 0.54 -0.02
CA PRO A 128 -24.89 1.24 -1.02
C PRO A 128 -24.29 2.64 -1.29
N LYS A 129 -24.64 3.24 -2.44
CA LYS A 129 -24.06 4.50 -2.89
C LYS A 129 -24.18 5.64 -1.87
N GLU A 130 -25.25 5.66 -1.12
CA GLU A 130 -25.59 6.66 -0.11
C GLU A 130 -24.65 6.59 1.11
N GLU A 131 -24.20 5.38 1.48
CA GLU A 131 -23.33 5.14 2.63
C GLU A 131 -21.85 5.06 2.24
N PHE A 132 -21.55 4.76 0.98
CA PHE A 132 -20.19 4.56 0.47
C PHE A 132 -19.25 5.72 0.82
N SER A 133 -19.68 6.95 0.52
CA SER A 133 -18.86 8.15 0.80
C SER A 133 -18.53 8.28 2.29
N ARG A 134 -19.51 8.06 3.16
CA ARG A 134 -19.33 8.14 4.60
C ARG A 134 -18.37 7.08 5.12
N MET A 135 -18.55 5.83 4.71
CA MET A 135 -17.68 4.72 5.13
C MET A 135 -16.26 4.86 4.56
N MET A 136 -16.12 5.31 3.33
CA MET A 136 -14.83 5.59 2.72
C MET A 136 -14.11 6.74 3.42
N SER A 137 -14.82 7.75 3.93
CA SER A 137 -14.22 8.82 4.72
C SER A 137 -13.60 8.31 6.02
N PHE A 138 -14.16 7.30 6.68
CA PHE A 138 -13.53 6.66 7.84
C PHE A 138 -12.26 5.90 7.46
N VAL A 139 -12.25 5.17 6.34
CA VAL A 139 -11.02 4.54 5.84
C VAL A 139 -9.94 5.59 5.56
N MET A 140 -10.31 6.68 4.90
CA MET A 140 -9.39 7.79 4.62
C MET A 140 -8.88 8.48 5.89
N LEU A 141 -9.74 8.67 6.91
CA LEU A 141 -9.34 9.23 8.19
C LEU A 141 -8.25 8.37 8.85
N VAL A 142 -8.46 7.06 8.92
CA VAL A 142 -7.48 6.11 9.47
C VAL A 142 -6.18 6.15 8.66
N THR A 143 -6.27 6.16 7.33
CA THR A 143 -5.10 6.20 6.43
C THR A 143 -4.31 7.51 6.57
N THR A 144 -4.99 8.64 6.84
CA THR A 144 -4.34 9.96 7.00
C THR A 144 -3.56 10.07 8.31
N ILE A 145 -3.92 9.31 9.35
CA ILE A 145 -3.18 9.27 10.61
C ILE A 145 -1.81 8.59 10.42
N ALA A 146 -1.71 7.62 9.50
CA ALA A 146 -0.48 6.88 9.29
C ALA A 146 0.74 7.76 8.97
N PRO A 147 0.72 8.69 8.02
CA PRO A 147 1.85 9.57 7.71
C PRO A 147 2.27 10.48 8.87
N LEU A 148 1.35 10.81 9.78
CA LEU A 148 1.67 11.62 10.97
C LEU A 148 2.41 10.80 12.01
N MET A 149 1.98 9.57 12.26
CA MET A 149 2.52 8.72 13.31
C MET A 149 3.74 7.92 12.84
N ALA A 150 3.79 7.56 11.57
CA ALA A 150 4.80 6.65 11.03
C ALA A 150 6.24 7.14 11.20
N PRO A 151 6.62 8.40 10.90
CA PRO A 151 7.98 8.88 11.13
C PRO A 151 8.36 8.88 12.61
N ILE A 152 7.42 9.18 13.51
CA ILE A 152 7.63 9.15 14.95
C ILE A 152 7.92 7.73 15.42
N VAL A 153 7.07 6.78 15.03
CA VAL A 153 7.25 5.35 15.36
C VAL A 153 8.53 4.81 14.75
N GLY A 154 8.81 5.14 13.47
CA GLY A 154 10.04 4.75 12.79
C GLY A 154 11.29 5.29 13.47
N GLY A 155 11.28 6.58 13.85
CA GLY A 155 12.37 7.21 14.60
C GLY A 155 12.57 6.55 15.98
N TRP A 156 11.49 6.26 16.68
CA TRP A 156 11.53 5.59 17.98
C TRP A 156 12.09 4.16 17.89
N VAL A 157 11.70 3.41 16.87
CA VAL A 157 12.28 2.09 16.59
C VAL A 157 13.79 2.19 16.40
N LEU A 158 14.27 3.21 15.69
CA LEU A 158 15.70 3.38 15.42
C LEU A 158 16.53 3.78 16.64
N VAL A 159 15.93 4.39 17.67
CA VAL A 159 16.63 4.73 18.92
C VAL A 159 16.95 3.46 19.73
N TRP A 160 16.07 2.47 19.73
CA TRP A 160 16.19 1.28 20.58
C TRP A 160 16.54 0.01 19.83
N LEU A 161 16.24 -0.01 18.52
CA LEU A 161 16.32 -1.21 17.68
C LEU A 161 16.96 -0.85 16.33
N SER A 162 17.25 -1.84 15.51
CA SER A 162 17.73 -1.64 14.14
C SER A 162 16.56 -1.42 13.15
N TRP A 163 16.89 -0.84 11.98
CA TRP A 163 15.90 -0.61 10.91
C TRP A 163 15.19 -1.89 10.42
N HIS A 164 15.78 -3.07 10.61
CA HIS A 164 15.16 -4.37 10.28
C HIS A 164 13.83 -4.57 11.02
N TYR A 165 13.70 -4.05 12.25
CA TYR A 165 12.48 -4.18 13.05
C TYR A 165 11.31 -3.41 12.46
N ILE A 166 11.53 -2.38 11.66
CA ILE A 166 10.46 -1.69 10.91
C ILE A 166 9.73 -2.68 10.02
N PHE A 167 10.48 -3.52 9.29
CA PHE A 167 9.89 -4.53 8.42
C PHE A 167 9.23 -5.67 9.18
N TRP A 168 9.78 -6.07 10.34
CA TRP A 168 9.12 -7.05 11.21
C TRP A 168 7.79 -6.56 11.74
N ILE A 169 7.69 -5.30 12.15
CA ILE A 169 6.44 -4.66 12.58
C ILE A 169 5.41 -4.69 11.43
N LEU A 170 5.83 -4.31 10.22
CA LEU A 170 4.97 -4.34 9.04
C LEU A 170 4.51 -5.76 8.69
N ALA A 171 5.39 -6.75 8.79
CA ALA A 171 5.06 -8.15 8.54
C ALA A 171 4.02 -8.67 9.55
N ILE A 172 4.23 -8.41 10.84
CA ILE A 172 3.29 -8.80 11.89
C ILE A 172 1.94 -8.10 11.69
N ALA A 173 1.93 -6.80 11.42
CA ALA A 173 0.70 -6.05 11.14
C ALA A 173 -0.06 -6.62 9.94
N ALA A 174 0.64 -7.00 8.87
CA ALA A 174 0.04 -7.61 7.69
C ALA A 174 -0.52 -9.01 7.97
N ILE A 175 0.16 -9.83 8.77
CA ILE A 175 -0.33 -11.15 9.17
C ILE A 175 -1.59 -11.00 10.04
N LEU A 176 -1.59 -10.10 11.02
CA LEU A 176 -2.76 -9.82 11.85
C LEU A 176 -3.95 -9.35 11.00
N ALA A 177 -3.69 -8.41 10.06
CA ALA A 177 -4.70 -7.96 9.12
C ALA A 177 -5.25 -9.11 8.26
N SER A 178 -4.38 -10.00 7.77
CA SER A 178 -4.79 -11.20 7.00
C SER A 178 -5.70 -12.13 7.80
N VAL A 179 -5.39 -12.36 9.07
CA VAL A 179 -6.23 -13.17 9.97
C VAL A 179 -7.60 -12.51 10.16
N MET A 180 -7.62 -11.19 10.38
CA MET A 180 -8.88 -10.44 10.53
C MET A 180 -9.73 -10.48 9.26
N ILE A 181 -9.11 -10.33 8.08
CA ILE A 181 -9.81 -10.45 6.79
C ILE A 181 -10.39 -11.85 6.62
N PHE A 182 -9.58 -12.88 6.89
CA PHE A 182 -10.02 -14.27 6.76
C PHE A 182 -11.24 -14.56 7.63
N ALA A 183 -11.24 -14.07 8.88
CA ALA A 183 -12.30 -14.33 9.86
C ALA A 183 -13.57 -13.50 9.62
N LEU A 184 -13.43 -12.22 9.22
CA LEU A 184 -14.54 -11.25 9.27
C LEU A 184 -15.05 -10.84 7.90
N ILE A 185 -14.26 -10.93 6.84
CA ILE A 185 -14.68 -10.54 5.49
C ILE A 185 -15.11 -11.77 4.71
N LYS A 186 -16.34 -11.76 4.23
CA LYS A 186 -16.87 -12.76 3.30
C LYS A 186 -16.54 -12.35 1.86
N GLU A 187 -16.49 -13.32 0.94
CA GLU A 187 -16.35 -13.02 -0.48
C GLU A 187 -17.57 -12.20 -0.95
N THR A 188 -17.28 -11.08 -1.62
CA THR A 188 -18.32 -10.17 -2.09
C THR A 188 -18.64 -10.32 -3.56
N LEU A 189 -17.73 -10.94 -4.35
CA LEU A 189 -17.90 -11.13 -5.78
C LEU A 189 -18.39 -12.56 -6.08
N PRO A 190 -19.70 -12.76 -6.41
CA PRO A 190 -20.22 -14.06 -6.81
C PRO A 190 -19.49 -14.62 -8.03
N VAL A 191 -19.39 -15.95 -8.10
CA VAL A 191 -18.66 -16.65 -9.18
C VAL A 191 -19.21 -16.29 -10.56
N GLU A 192 -20.53 -16.09 -10.65
CA GLU A 192 -21.24 -15.75 -11.90
C GLU A 192 -20.91 -14.36 -12.44
N ARG A 193 -20.41 -13.47 -11.58
CA ARG A 193 -20.01 -12.09 -11.95
C ARG A 193 -18.52 -11.94 -12.19
N ARG A 194 -17.75 -13.00 -12.00
CA ARG A 194 -16.30 -12.97 -12.22
C ARG A 194 -16.00 -12.88 -13.72
N GLN A 195 -15.11 -11.98 -14.07
CA GLN A 195 -14.68 -11.83 -15.45
C GLN A 195 -13.42 -12.66 -15.70
N PRO A 196 -13.30 -13.40 -16.82
CA PRO A 196 -12.09 -14.14 -17.11
C PRO A 196 -10.90 -13.18 -17.24
N PHE A 197 -9.78 -13.55 -16.61
CA PHE A 197 -8.56 -12.76 -16.65
C PHE A 197 -7.91 -12.86 -18.02
N HIS A 198 -8.05 -11.81 -18.82
CA HIS A 198 -7.43 -11.71 -20.15
C HIS A 198 -6.49 -10.52 -20.20
N ILE A 199 -5.18 -10.77 -20.15
CA ILE A 199 -4.14 -9.73 -20.19
C ILE A 199 -4.34 -8.79 -21.38
N ARG A 200 -4.67 -9.33 -22.55
CA ARG A 200 -4.88 -8.55 -23.79
C ARG A 200 -6.05 -7.57 -23.66
N THR A 201 -7.15 -8.00 -23.06
CA THR A 201 -8.33 -7.15 -22.78
C THR A 201 -7.98 -6.07 -21.75
N THR A 202 -7.25 -6.43 -20.72
CA THR A 202 -6.79 -5.49 -19.68
C THR A 202 -5.91 -4.39 -20.28
N ILE A 203 -4.91 -4.76 -21.08
CA ILE A 203 -4.04 -3.79 -21.77
C ILE A 203 -4.86 -2.93 -22.74
N GLY A 204 -5.81 -3.50 -23.46
CA GLY A 204 -6.71 -2.79 -24.37
C GLY A 204 -7.57 -1.75 -23.64
N ASN A 205 -8.11 -2.10 -22.47
CA ASN A 205 -8.89 -1.19 -21.63
C ASN A 205 -8.04 -0.03 -21.10
N PHE A 206 -6.80 -0.30 -20.66
CA PHE A 206 -5.87 0.76 -20.27
C PHE A 206 -5.50 1.66 -21.44
N ALA A 207 -5.20 1.08 -22.62
CA ALA A 207 -4.91 1.87 -23.82
C ALA A 207 -6.09 2.76 -24.21
N ALA A 208 -7.32 2.28 -24.10
CA ALA A 208 -8.53 3.08 -24.35
C ALA A 208 -8.67 4.23 -23.35
N LEU A 209 -8.38 4.01 -22.05
CA LEU A 209 -8.36 5.04 -21.03
C LEU A 209 -7.34 6.15 -21.33
N PHE A 210 -6.12 5.79 -21.73
CA PHE A 210 -5.09 6.76 -22.12
C PHE A 210 -5.43 7.54 -23.39
N ARG A 211 -6.25 6.98 -24.30
CA ARG A 211 -6.74 7.69 -25.49
C ARG A 211 -7.86 8.68 -25.18
N HIS A 212 -8.51 8.57 -24.03
CA HIS A 212 -9.60 9.46 -23.65
C HIS A 212 -9.05 10.75 -23.01
N LYS A 213 -9.04 11.86 -23.76
CA LYS A 213 -8.40 13.13 -23.37
C LYS A 213 -8.81 13.65 -21.99
N ARG A 214 -10.10 13.53 -21.61
CA ARG A 214 -10.58 13.97 -20.28
C ARG A 214 -9.98 13.11 -19.14
N VAL A 215 -9.93 11.81 -19.31
CA VAL A 215 -9.34 10.91 -18.32
C VAL A 215 -7.85 11.18 -18.17
N LEU A 216 -7.15 11.32 -19.29
CA LEU A 216 -5.72 11.64 -19.31
C LEU A 216 -5.43 12.96 -18.60
N SER A 217 -6.24 14.02 -18.83
CA SER A 217 -6.03 15.31 -18.14
C SER A 217 -6.20 15.21 -16.63
N TYR A 218 -7.20 14.44 -16.13
CA TYR A 218 -7.34 14.19 -14.69
C TYR A 218 -6.21 13.38 -14.11
N MET A 219 -5.74 12.33 -14.83
CA MET A 219 -4.59 11.52 -14.40
C MET A 219 -3.32 12.36 -14.32
N LEU A 220 -3.05 13.21 -15.32
CA LEU A 220 -1.90 14.10 -15.33
C LEU A 220 -1.99 15.14 -14.21
N ALA A 221 -3.14 15.76 -14.00
CA ALA A 221 -3.34 16.73 -12.92
C ALA A 221 -3.08 16.11 -11.54
N SER A 222 -3.60 14.90 -11.29
CA SER A 222 -3.36 14.15 -10.06
C SER A 222 -1.89 13.76 -9.91
N GLY A 223 -1.24 13.28 -10.98
CA GLY A 223 0.16 12.91 -11.01
C GLY A 223 1.08 14.10 -10.72
N PHE A 224 0.84 15.26 -11.35
CA PHE A 224 1.62 16.47 -11.07
C PHE A 224 1.41 16.99 -9.65
N SER A 225 0.19 16.93 -9.11
CA SER A 225 -0.09 17.30 -7.72
C SER A 225 0.65 16.40 -6.75
N PHE A 226 0.68 15.08 -6.99
CA PHE A 226 1.41 14.13 -6.17
C PHE A 226 2.93 14.31 -6.28
N CYS A 227 3.47 14.51 -7.48
CA CYS A 227 4.90 14.84 -7.67
C CYS A 227 5.31 16.11 -6.91
N ARG A 228 4.49 17.15 -6.97
CA ARG A 228 4.74 18.38 -6.22
C ARG A 228 4.75 18.16 -4.71
N TYR A 229 3.82 17.37 -4.21
CA TYR A 229 3.77 16.98 -2.79
C TYR A 229 5.04 16.23 -2.36
N VAL A 230 5.47 15.23 -3.12
CA VAL A 230 6.69 14.45 -2.84
C VAL A 230 7.95 15.31 -2.90
N LEU A 231 8.04 16.23 -3.87
CA LEU A 231 9.17 17.17 -3.98
C LEU A 231 9.21 18.16 -2.81
N PHE A 232 8.06 18.64 -2.35
CA PHE A 232 7.97 19.52 -1.17
C PHE A 232 8.46 18.80 0.09
N PHE A 233 8.05 17.56 0.30
CA PHE A 233 8.50 16.73 1.43
C PHE A 233 10.01 16.46 1.36
N LYS A 234 10.55 16.14 0.18
CA LYS A 234 12.01 15.96 0.00
C LYS A 234 12.81 17.22 0.34
N ARG A 235 12.33 18.39 -0.09
CA ARG A 235 13.03 19.67 0.23
C ARG A 235 12.95 19.99 1.71
N GLY A 236 11.85 19.76 2.37
CA GLY A 236 11.71 19.96 3.81
C GLY A 236 12.64 19.04 4.62
N ALA A 237 12.71 17.77 4.27
CA ALA A 237 13.62 16.81 4.92
C ALA A 237 15.10 17.19 4.75
N VAL A 238 15.52 17.64 3.56
CA VAL A 238 16.91 18.08 3.30
C VAL A 238 17.27 19.35 4.08
N CYS A 239 16.33 20.28 4.26
CA CYS A 239 16.57 21.49 5.07
C CYS A 239 16.73 21.18 6.56
N LEU A 240 16.02 20.20 7.10
CA LEU A 240 16.13 19.79 8.51
C LEU A 240 17.46 19.04 8.83
N TYR A 241 18.08 18.43 7.83
CA TYR A 241 19.34 17.69 8.00
C TYR A 241 20.60 18.53 7.70
N ARG A 242 20.46 19.78 7.24
CA ARG A 242 21.59 20.65 6.87
C ARG A 242 21.95 21.68 7.94
N ASN A 243 21.21 21.75 9.02
CA ASN A 243 21.49 22.51 10.25
C ASN A 243 21.77 21.54 11.39
#